data_df443f14fb2c4d8201a777ddc06a01d0
#
_entry.id   df443f14fb2c4d8201a777ddc06a01d0
#
_cell.length_a   1.000
_cell.length_b   1.000
_cell.length_c   1.000
_cell.angle_alpha   90.00
_cell.angle_beta   90.00
_cell.angle_gamma   90.00
#
_symmetry.space_group_name_H-M   'P 1'
#
loop_
_entity.id
_entity.type
_entity.pdbx_description
1 polymer ?
#
loop_
_entity_poly.entity_id
_entity_poly.type
_entity_poly.pdbx_seq_one_letter_code
_entity_poly.pdbx_strand_id
1 'polypeptide(L)'
;MRSFASDNNSGVHPRILEAIIRANDNHAVGYGDDPWTGQAVAKLKEVFGQSASPYLVFNGTGANSVALQAVTRPFNSILCAETAHINVDECG
;
A
#
# COMPACT_ATOMS: atom_id res chain seq x y z
N MET A 1 -3.03 27.17 5.33
CA MET A 1 -2.15 26.76 6.46
C MET A 1 -1.69 25.32 6.20
N ARG A 2 -0.41 25.01 6.38
CA ARG A 2 0.09 23.62 6.30
C ARG A 2 -0.01 22.98 7.67
N SER A 3 -0.62 21.80 7.74
CA SER A 3 -0.70 20.97 8.95
C SER A 3 0.45 19.99 8.98
N PHE A 4 1.03 19.76 10.15
CA PHE A 4 2.03 18.73 10.41
C PHE A 4 1.49 17.62 11.34
N ALA A 5 0.19 17.61 11.60
CA ALA A 5 -0.44 16.63 12.49
C ALA A 5 -0.50 15.24 11.83
N SER A 6 -0.87 15.18 10.55
CA SER A 6 -0.94 13.94 9.77
C SER A 6 -0.99 14.25 8.28
N ASP A 7 -0.37 13.40 7.47
CA ASP A 7 -0.51 13.41 6.01
C ASP A 7 -1.95 13.15 5.55
N ASN A 8 -2.74 12.41 6.34
CA ASN A 8 -4.17 12.16 6.09
C ASN A 8 -4.99 13.46 6.01
N ASN A 9 -4.49 14.56 6.56
CA ASN A 9 -5.14 15.87 6.49
C ASN A 9 -4.82 16.64 5.20
N SER A 10 -3.97 16.09 4.35
CA SER A 10 -3.50 16.75 3.13
C SER A 10 -4.34 16.35 1.92
N GLY A 11 -4.52 17.27 1.00
CA GLY A 11 -5.08 16.95 -0.32
C GLY A 11 -4.11 16.15 -1.17
N VAL A 12 -4.64 15.52 -2.20
CA VAL A 12 -3.85 14.75 -3.18
C VAL A 12 -2.92 15.67 -3.97
N HIS A 13 -1.68 15.24 -4.16
CA HIS A 13 -0.72 15.99 -4.98
C HIS A 13 -1.22 16.13 -6.42
N PRO A 14 -1.12 17.33 -7.07
CA PRO A 14 -1.66 17.56 -8.41
C PRO A 14 -1.24 16.51 -9.45
N ARG A 15 0.03 16.11 -9.47
CA ARG A 15 0.52 15.06 -10.40
C ARG A 15 -0.16 13.71 -10.21
N ILE A 16 -0.62 13.39 -8.99
CA ILE A 16 -1.39 12.16 -8.73
C ILE A 16 -2.79 12.28 -9.29
N LEU A 17 -3.45 13.44 -9.10
CA LEU A 17 -4.75 13.72 -9.73
C LEU A 17 -4.68 13.62 -11.25
N GLU A 18 -3.64 14.20 -11.88
CA GLU A 18 -3.40 14.07 -13.31
C GLU A 18 -3.22 12.60 -13.74
N ALA A 19 -2.52 11.79 -12.95
CA ALA A 19 -2.35 10.37 -13.22
C ALA A 19 -3.67 9.60 -13.13
N ILE A 20 -4.52 9.91 -12.15
CA ILE A 20 -5.87 9.34 -12.00
C ILE A 20 -6.73 9.69 -13.23
N ILE A 21 -6.72 10.95 -13.65
CA ILE A 21 -7.46 11.40 -14.84
C ILE A 21 -6.99 10.65 -16.09
N ARG A 22 -5.68 10.49 -16.29
CA ARG A 22 -5.14 9.73 -17.43
C ARG A 22 -5.48 8.25 -17.38
N ALA A 23 -5.54 7.66 -16.20
CA ALA A 23 -5.90 6.26 -16.03
C ALA A 23 -7.42 6.01 -16.18
N ASN A 24 -8.23 7.03 -15.97
CA ASN A 24 -9.68 6.96 -16.06
C ASN A 24 -10.16 7.11 -17.52
N ASP A 25 -9.59 6.31 -18.41
CA ASP A 25 -9.91 6.29 -19.83
C ASP A 25 -10.18 4.85 -20.28
N ASN A 26 -11.25 4.67 -21.10
CA ASN A 26 -11.67 3.39 -21.63
C ASN A 26 -11.93 2.29 -20.57
N HIS A 27 -11.72 1.04 -20.97
CA HIS A 27 -11.89 -0.14 -20.14
C HIS A 27 -10.54 -0.84 -19.95
N ALA A 28 -10.28 -1.31 -18.73
CA ALA A 28 -9.15 -2.16 -18.41
C ALA A 28 -9.65 -3.41 -17.66
N VAL A 29 -8.95 -4.52 -17.85
CA VAL A 29 -9.21 -5.73 -17.07
C VAL A 29 -8.84 -5.45 -15.61
N GLY A 30 -9.69 -5.88 -14.67
CA GLY A 30 -9.44 -5.71 -13.24
C GLY A 30 -8.52 -6.79 -12.66
N TYR A 31 -8.48 -6.83 -11.34
CA TYR A 31 -7.79 -7.87 -10.55
C TYR A 31 -6.28 -7.96 -10.76
N GLY A 32 -5.63 -6.87 -11.15
CA GLY A 32 -4.19 -6.80 -11.32
C GLY A 32 -3.68 -7.08 -12.73
N ASP A 33 -4.56 -7.42 -13.66
CA ASP A 33 -4.22 -7.70 -15.07
C ASP A 33 -4.26 -6.44 -15.95
N ASP A 34 -4.46 -5.27 -15.35
CA ASP A 34 -4.47 -4.00 -16.05
C ASP A 34 -3.04 -3.45 -16.29
N PRO A 35 -2.85 -2.61 -17.31
CA PRO A 35 -1.53 -2.08 -17.63
C PRO A 35 -0.97 -1.13 -16.57
N TRP A 36 -1.81 -0.49 -15.78
CA TRP A 36 -1.38 0.43 -14.72
C TRP A 36 -0.76 -0.33 -13.56
N THR A 37 -1.38 -1.44 -13.14
CA THR A 37 -0.82 -2.35 -12.14
C THR A 37 0.50 -2.94 -12.62
N GLY A 38 0.58 -3.37 -13.88
CA GLY A 38 1.83 -3.86 -14.48
C GLY A 38 2.97 -2.84 -14.43
N GLN A 39 2.70 -1.59 -14.78
CA GLN A 39 3.67 -0.50 -14.70
C GLN A 39 4.09 -0.20 -13.25
N ALA A 40 3.16 -0.18 -12.30
CA ALA A 40 3.45 0.03 -10.89
C ALA A 40 4.37 -1.07 -10.35
N VAL A 41 4.07 -2.34 -10.62
CA VAL A 41 4.90 -3.49 -10.22
C VAL A 41 6.30 -3.40 -10.85
N ALA A 42 6.39 -3.08 -12.14
CA ALA A 42 7.68 -2.90 -12.81
C ALA A 42 8.52 -1.79 -12.16
N LYS A 43 7.88 -0.66 -11.83
CA LYS A 43 8.55 0.47 -11.19
C LYS A 43 9.02 0.13 -9.76
N LEU A 44 8.23 -0.62 -9.00
CA LEU A 44 8.65 -1.10 -7.68
C LEU A 44 9.84 -2.06 -7.78
N LYS A 45 9.87 -2.95 -8.77
CA LYS A 45 11.02 -3.83 -9.01
C LYS A 45 12.27 -3.07 -9.45
N GLU A 46 12.12 -2.00 -10.20
CA GLU A 46 13.24 -1.12 -10.56
C GLU A 46 13.88 -0.49 -9.30
N VAL A 47 13.06 -0.06 -8.34
CA VAL A 47 13.52 0.62 -7.10
C VAL A 47 14.06 -0.38 -6.08
N PHE A 48 13.36 -1.48 -5.85
CA PHE A 48 13.63 -2.44 -4.76
C PHE A 48 14.38 -3.71 -5.21
N GLY A 49 14.66 -3.84 -6.48
CA GLY A 49 15.35 -4.99 -7.06
C GLY A 49 14.41 -5.96 -7.79
N GLN A 50 14.94 -6.65 -8.78
CA GLN A 50 14.16 -7.55 -9.65
C GLN A 50 13.59 -8.77 -8.90
N SER A 51 14.18 -9.16 -7.76
CA SER A 51 13.67 -10.23 -6.90
C SER A 51 12.53 -9.80 -5.99
N ALA A 52 12.19 -8.50 -5.94
CA ALA A 52 11.06 -8.01 -5.15
C ALA A 52 9.73 -8.57 -5.70
N SER A 53 8.83 -8.91 -4.80
CA SER A 53 7.46 -9.35 -5.11
C SER A 53 6.47 -8.33 -4.55
N PRO A 54 6.11 -7.30 -5.32
CA PRO A 54 5.15 -6.28 -4.86
C PRO A 54 3.74 -6.85 -4.76
N TYR A 55 3.05 -6.53 -3.68
CA TYR A 55 1.63 -6.83 -3.46
C TYR A 55 0.89 -5.55 -3.20
N LEU A 56 -0.07 -5.22 -4.06
CA LEU A 56 -0.92 -4.04 -3.90
C LEU A 56 -2.11 -4.40 -3.01
N VAL A 57 -2.29 -3.63 -1.96
CA VAL A 57 -3.37 -3.81 -0.98
C VAL A 57 -4.17 -2.52 -0.85
N PHE A 58 -5.37 -2.60 -0.28
CA PHE A 58 -6.30 -1.48 -0.22
C PHE A 58 -5.80 -0.31 0.65
N ASN A 59 -5.17 -0.62 1.80
CA ASN A 59 -4.71 0.39 2.76
C ASN A 59 -3.54 -0.14 3.61
N GLY A 60 -3.07 0.70 4.56
CA GLY A 60 -1.99 0.36 5.48
C GLY A 60 -2.32 -0.81 6.42
N THR A 61 -3.55 -0.89 6.91
CA THR A 61 -4.02 -2.02 7.73
C THR A 61 -3.91 -3.33 6.97
N GLY A 62 -4.37 -3.36 5.71
CA GLY A 62 -4.20 -4.51 4.84
C GLY A 62 -2.74 -4.86 4.59
N ALA A 63 -1.87 -3.85 4.40
CA ALA A 63 -0.43 -4.06 4.23
C ALA A 63 0.21 -4.70 5.46
N ASN A 64 -0.06 -4.16 6.65
CA ASN A 64 0.47 -4.68 7.91
C ASN A 64 -0.02 -6.11 8.17
N SER A 65 -1.31 -6.36 8.03
CA SER A 65 -1.90 -7.69 8.26
C SER A 65 -1.33 -8.75 7.32
N VAL A 66 -1.25 -8.48 6.02
CA VAL A 66 -0.70 -9.41 5.03
C VAL A 66 0.80 -9.62 5.24
N ALA A 67 1.56 -8.56 5.54
CA ALA A 67 2.99 -8.67 5.79
C ALA A 67 3.29 -9.50 7.04
N LEU A 68 2.57 -9.29 8.14
CA LEU A 68 2.71 -10.08 9.35
C LEU A 68 2.33 -11.53 9.12
N GLN A 69 1.22 -11.80 8.44
CA GLN A 69 0.80 -13.16 8.11
C GLN A 69 1.82 -13.89 7.23
N ALA A 70 2.50 -13.19 6.34
CA ALA A 70 3.51 -13.79 5.47
C ALA A 70 4.75 -14.29 6.22
N VAL A 71 5.07 -13.70 7.39
CA VAL A 71 6.29 -14.01 8.17
C VAL A 71 6.02 -14.66 9.51
N THR A 72 4.74 -14.83 9.90
CA THR A 72 4.35 -15.45 11.17
C THR A 72 3.45 -16.66 10.95
N ARG A 73 3.29 -17.44 12.00
CA ARG A 73 2.34 -18.57 12.09
C ARG A 73 1.39 -18.33 13.28
N PRO A 74 0.24 -18.99 13.36
CA PRO A 74 -0.77 -18.76 14.41
C PRO A 74 -0.26 -18.87 15.86
N PHE A 75 0.84 -19.59 16.08
CA PHE A 75 1.45 -19.76 17.40
C PHE A 75 2.60 -18.79 17.69
N ASN A 76 2.95 -17.92 16.76
CA ASN A 76 3.96 -16.89 17.00
C ASN A 76 3.36 -15.70 17.76
N SER A 77 4.24 -15.00 18.50
CA SER A 77 3.94 -13.72 19.11
C SER A 77 4.76 -12.63 18.42
N ILE A 78 4.21 -11.43 18.40
CA ILE A 78 4.87 -10.25 17.83
C ILE A 78 5.24 -9.32 18.99
N LEU A 79 6.53 -9.01 19.10
CA LEU A 79 7.01 -8.03 20.07
C LEU A 79 6.97 -6.64 19.42
N CYS A 80 6.17 -5.74 19.96
CA CYS A 80 6.03 -4.38 19.48
C CYS A 80 5.82 -3.39 20.63
N ALA A 81 5.88 -2.10 20.34
CA ALA A 81 5.52 -1.08 21.31
C ALA A 81 4.02 -1.16 21.65
N GLU A 82 3.67 -0.81 22.90
CA GLU A 82 2.27 -0.77 23.35
C GLU A 82 1.40 0.13 22.47
N THR A 83 1.99 1.23 21.97
CA THR A 83 1.31 2.19 21.07
C THR A 83 1.49 1.90 19.59
N ALA A 84 2.05 0.74 19.22
CA ALA A 84 2.22 0.38 17.81
C ALA A 84 0.85 0.22 17.14
N HIS A 85 0.75 0.70 15.91
CA HIS A 85 -0.50 0.64 15.13
C HIS A 85 -1.04 -0.80 15.02
N ILE A 86 -0.15 -1.78 14.82
CA ILE A 86 -0.51 -3.21 14.79
C ILE A 86 -1.11 -3.73 16.10
N ASN A 87 -0.90 -3.03 17.22
CA ASN A 87 -1.45 -3.41 18.53
C ASN A 87 -2.78 -2.71 18.84
N VAL A 88 -2.97 -1.47 18.37
CA VAL A 88 -4.11 -0.64 18.79
C VAL A 88 -5.13 -0.36 17.69
N ASP A 89 -4.74 -0.43 16.42
CA ASP A 89 -5.58 0.07 15.30
C ASP A 89 -5.71 -0.89 14.10
N GLU A 90 -5.27 -2.14 14.19
CA GLU A 90 -5.32 -3.11 13.08
C GLU A 90 -6.51 -4.09 13.15
N CYS A 91 -7.53 -3.75 13.89
CA CYS A 91 -8.76 -4.54 14.02
C CYS A 91 -8.59 -5.96 14.65
N GLY A 92 -7.56 -6.16 15.45
CA GLY A 92 -7.29 -7.40 16.17
C GLY A 92 -6.26 -8.28 15.51
#